data_9ea0e4eba8651443e21537b38470130c
#
_entry.id   9ea0e4eba8651443e21537b38470130c
#
_cell.length_a   1.000
_cell.length_b   1.000
_cell.length_c   1.000
_cell.angle_alpha   90.00
_cell.angle_beta   90.00
_cell.angle_gamma   90.00
#
_symmetry.space_group_name_H-M   'P 1'
#
loop_
_entity.id
_entity.type
_entity.pdbx_description
1 polymer ?
#
loop_
_entity_poly.entity_id
_entity_poly.type
_entity_poly.pdbx_seq_one_letter_code
_entity_poly.pdbx_strand_id
1 'polypeptide(L)'
;VGKTKYKATFTPVDTTNYKTITDIDIEVDVKNTFDVITSVPGGNGTITPSKIDVIEGSKVKITFTPNTGYMIDKVLVNGIEKTVTGNEIEITVDEEKTVEVSYKKIPFTITVEEVTGATVNPDGTVTVSYGDNKDFTITANTGYKLVKVGVKDVEKALDGNTLKLKNITSNMKIKVVVEKIEYKVIEGAEQTYTIKEDTEARFRIDADYSLFNNKVYVDNVLVDSSNYTSKSGSTIIVLNKDYVDTLAAGEHTLKVAFADGGEAETTFTIARKAEDNNNNEDNNENNNENNTPSKPENKEEMKDKDNGSNPKKG
;
A
#
# COMPACT_ATOMS: atom_id res chain seq x y z
N VAL A 1 -4.09 15.62 -68.02
CA VAL A 1 -4.36 14.44 -67.23
C VAL A 1 -5.44 13.63 -67.94
N GLY A 2 -5.28 12.33 -68.00
CA GLY A 2 -6.14 11.40 -68.69
C GLY A 2 -5.42 10.66 -69.82
N LYS A 3 -6.21 9.92 -70.62
CA LYS A 3 -5.67 9.16 -71.73
C LYS A 3 -5.33 10.07 -72.90
N THR A 4 -4.04 10.15 -73.21
CA THR A 4 -3.55 10.94 -74.38
C THR A 4 -2.97 9.96 -75.39
N LYS A 5 -3.37 10.15 -76.70
CA LYS A 5 -2.87 9.35 -77.80
C LYS A 5 -1.70 10.01 -78.42
N TYR A 6 -0.64 9.26 -78.59
CA TYR A 6 0.60 9.64 -79.28
C TYR A 6 0.76 8.79 -80.53
N LYS A 7 1.33 9.38 -81.57
CA LYS A 7 1.68 8.63 -82.78
C LYS A 7 3.13 8.20 -82.69
N ALA A 8 3.37 6.92 -82.79
CA ALA A 8 4.71 6.34 -82.78
C ALA A 8 5.04 5.73 -84.12
N THR A 9 6.28 5.75 -84.46
CA THR A 9 6.83 5.07 -85.65
C THR A 9 7.80 3.96 -85.18
N PHE A 10 7.58 2.75 -85.58
CA PHE A 10 8.50 1.64 -85.38
C PHE A 10 9.32 1.47 -86.66
N THR A 11 10.64 1.71 -86.57
CA THR A 11 11.62 1.50 -87.65
C THR A 11 12.44 0.27 -87.32
N PRO A 12 12.29 -0.84 -88.05
CA PRO A 12 13.13 -2.02 -87.88
C PRO A 12 14.61 -1.72 -88.14
N VAL A 13 15.55 -2.43 -87.46
CA VAL A 13 16.97 -2.34 -87.73
C VAL A 13 17.29 -2.83 -89.17
N ASP A 14 16.60 -3.85 -89.64
CA ASP A 14 16.71 -4.36 -91.02
C ASP A 14 15.53 -3.78 -91.82
N THR A 15 15.73 -2.64 -92.42
CA THR A 15 14.81 -1.96 -93.33
C THR A 15 14.75 -2.54 -94.71
N THR A 16 15.60 -3.48 -95.07
CA THR A 16 15.58 -4.17 -96.33
C THR A 16 14.51 -5.25 -96.41
N ASN A 17 14.41 -6.00 -95.33
CA ASN A 17 13.47 -7.11 -95.21
C ASN A 17 12.16 -6.74 -94.42
N TYR A 18 12.12 -5.66 -93.71
CA TYR A 18 11.01 -5.24 -92.90
C TYR A 18 10.64 -3.77 -93.15
N LYS A 19 9.39 -3.50 -93.24
CA LYS A 19 8.86 -2.13 -93.46
C LYS A 19 8.71 -1.37 -92.16
N THR A 20 8.99 -0.10 -92.18
CA THR A 20 8.65 0.84 -91.12
C THR A 20 7.14 0.90 -90.97
N ILE A 21 6.62 0.88 -89.78
CA ILE A 21 5.21 1.08 -89.46
C ILE A 21 5.10 2.46 -88.83
N THR A 22 4.34 3.35 -89.46
CA THR A 22 4.08 4.68 -88.95
C THR A 22 2.67 4.75 -88.34
N ASP A 23 2.39 5.82 -87.61
CA ASP A 23 1.06 6.14 -87.11
C ASP A 23 0.48 5.10 -86.10
N ILE A 24 1.32 4.39 -85.44
CA ILE A 24 0.90 3.47 -84.37
C ILE A 24 0.33 4.31 -83.23
N ASP A 25 -0.93 4.11 -82.89
CA ASP A 25 -1.58 4.75 -81.77
C ASP A 25 -1.10 4.11 -80.48
N ILE A 26 -0.39 4.89 -79.62
CA ILE A 26 -0.06 4.53 -78.28
C ILE A 26 -0.88 5.37 -77.33
N GLU A 27 -1.72 4.74 -76.53
CA GLU A 27 -2.49 5.40 -75.48
C GLU A 27 -1.69 5.43 -74.21
N VAL A 28 -1.43 6.62 -73.69
CA VAL A 28 -0.69 6.84 -72.44
C VAL A 28 -1.65 7.45 -71.46
N ASP A 29 -1.79 6.82 -70.30
CA ASP A 29 -2.54 7.37 -69.16
C ASP A 29 -1.65 8.34 -68.38
N VAL A 30 -1.92 9.63 -68.48
CA VAL A 30 -1.15 10.68 -67.79
C VAL A 30 -1.85 11.04 -66.51
N LYS A 31 -1.26 10.78 -65.39
CA LYS A 31 -1.73 11.10 -64.03
C LYS A 31 -0.96 12.27 -63.46
N ASN A 32 -1.63 13.05 -62.59
CA ASN A 32 -0.97 14.05 -61.76
C ASN A 32 -0.01 13.38 -60.75
N THR A 33 0.93 14.14 -60.29
CA THR A 33 1.69 13.83 -59.05
C THR A 33 1.41 14.93 -58.04
N PHE A 34 1.32 14.52 -56.79
CA PHE A 34 1.11 15.44 -55.65
C PHE A 34 2.21 15.22 -54.61
N ASP A 35 2.58 16.30 -54.00
CA ASP A 35 3.53 16.28 -52.86
C ASP A 35 2.83 15.78 -51.61
N VAL A 36 3.51 14.89 -50.88
CA VAL A 36 3.22 14.59 -49.48
C VAL A 36 4.34 15.17 -48.62
N ILE A 37 4.05 16.23 -47.88
CA ILE A 37 5.02 16.95 -47.06
C ILE A 37 4.77 16.57 -45.60
N THR A 38 5.82 16.15 -44.89
CA THR A 38 5.68 15.73 -43.52
C THR A 38 6.47 16.67 -42.60
N SER A 39 5.96 16.85 -41.35
CA SER A 39 6.62 17.71 -40.35
C SER A 39 6.45 17.14 -38.93
N VAL A 40 7.38 17.51 -38.05
CA VAL A 40 7.40 17.13 -36.64
C VAL A 40 7.56 18.39 -35.78
N PRO A 41 6.48 19.14 -35.55
CA PRO A 41 6.52 20.27 -34.65
C PRO A 41 6.92 19.85 -33.22
N GLY A 42 7.88 20.57 -32.62
CA GLY A 42 8.37 20.27 -31.29
C GLY A 42 9.38 19.12 -31.19
N GLY A 43 9.70 18.43 -32.31
CA GLY A 43 10.68 17.33 -32.32
C GLY A 43 10.21 16.12 -31.52
N ASN A 44 11.15 15.46 -30.82
CA ASN A 44 10.92 14.27 -29.97
C ASN A 44 10.55 12.98 -30.72
N GLY A 45 10.87 12.95 -32.02
CA GLY A 45 10.70 11.80 -32.90
C GLY A 45 10.97 12.16 -34.33
N THR A 46 10.74 11.23 -35.24
CA THR A 46 10.88 11.41 -36.69
C THR A 46 9.65 10.92 -37.43
N ILE A 47 9.53 11.32 -38.68
CA ILE A 47 8.50 10.90 -39.62
C ILE A 47 9.16 10.49 -40.95
N THR A 48 8.72 9.42 -41.55
CA THR A 48 9.28 8.90 -42.81
C THR A 48 8.16 8.51 -43.76
N PRO A 49 8.20 8.93 -45.05
CA PRO A 49 9.21 9.82 -45.65
C PRO A 49 9.04 11.28 -45.23
N SER A 50 10.10 12.10 -45.30
CA SER A 50 10.04 13.54 -45.01
C SER A 50 9.35 14.37 -46.11
N LYS A 51 9.49 13.94 -47.34
CA LYS A 51 8.79 14.44 -48.53
C LYS A 51 8.79 13.35 -49.61
N ILE A 52 7.74 13.23 -50.37
CA ILE A 52 7.63 12.30 -51.50
C ILE A 52 6.62 12.82 -52.52
N ASP A 53 6.97 12.73 -53.83
CA ASP A 53 6.06 12.93 -54.95
C ASP A 53 5.28 11.63 -55.23
N VAL A 54 3.98 11.68 -55.31
CA VAL A 54 3.12 10.53 -55.40
C VAL A 54 2.15 10.66 -56.55
N ILE A 55 2.01 9.61 -57.37
CA ILE A 55 1.04 9.56 -58.44
C ILE A 55 -0.37 9.60 -57.83
N GLU A 56 -1.25 10.42 -58.43
CA GLU A 56 -2.65 10.54 -58.05
C GLU A 56 -3.34 9.18 -57.89
N GLY A 57 -4.07 9.01 -56.78
CA GLY A 57 -4.77 7.80 -56.38
C GLY A 57 -3.90 6.70 -55.77
N SER A 58 -2.60 6.90 -55.67
CA SER A 58 -1.70 5.94 -54.99
C SER A 58 -1.79 6.06 -53.48
N LYS A 59 -1.42 4.98 -52.81
CA LYS A 59 -1.34 4.93 -51.34
C LYS A 59 0.07 5.11 -50.87
N VAL A 60 0.25 5.89 -49.83
CA VAL A 60 1.56 6.12 -49.16
C VAL A 60 1.46 5.68 -47.71
N LYS A 61 2.44 4.87 -47.30
CA LYS A 61 2.67 4.48 -45.93
C LYS A 61 3.59 5.49 -45.28
N ILE A 62 3.16 6.07 -44.18
CA ILE A 62 3.92 7.02 -43.38
C ILE A 62 4.20 6.39 -42.02
N THR A 63 5.47 6.37 -41.60
CA THR A 63 5.91 5.78 -40.35
C THR A 63 6.37 6.87 -39.40
N PHE A 64 5.96 6.75 -38.14
CA PHE A 64 6.30 7.63 -37.03
C PHE A 64 7.27 6.92 -36.09
N THR A 65 8.36 7.56 -35.71
CA THR A 65 9.34 6.97 -34.79
C THR A 65 9.55 7.91 -33.61
N PRO A 66 8.84 7.66 -32.49
CA PRO A 66 9.06 8.43 -31.27
C PRO A 66 10.48 8.22 -30.73
N ASN A 67 11.09 9.25 -30.17
CA ASN A 67 12.31 9.13 -29.38
C ASN A 67 12.06 8.32 -28.10
N THR A 68 13.11 7.79 -27.49
CA THR A 68 13.02 7.08 -26.21
C THR A 68 12.29 7.94 -25.16
N GLY A 69 11.26 7.36 -24.54
CA GLY A 69 10.46 8.03 -23.54
C GLY A 69 9.31 8.90 -24.08
N TYR A 70 9.10 8.87 -25.39
CA TYR A 70 8.01 9.57 -26.04
C TYR A 70 7.02 8.61 -26.72
N MET A 71 5.82 9.05 -26.94
CA MET A 71 4.76 8.39 -27.68
C MET A 71 4.10 9.38 -28.61
N ILE A 72 3.40 8.89 -29.63
CA ILE A 72 2.61 9.75 -30.50
C ILE A 72 1.54 10.46 -29.65
N ASP A 73 1.43 11.77 -29.80
CA ASP A 73 0.35 12.56 -29.20
C ASP A 73 -0.78 12.75 -30.19
N LYS A 74 -0.46 13.32 -31.36
CA LYS A 74 -1.43 13.57 -32.45
C LYS A 74 -0.80 13.39 -33.80
N VAL A 75 -1.60 12.96 -34.76
CA VAL A 75 -1.27 12.95 -36.19
C VAL A 75 -2.35 13.74 -36.95
N LEU A 76 -1.92 14.73 -37.70
CA LEU A 76 -2.82 15.55 -38.55
C LEU A 76 -2.51 15.27 -40.01
N VAL A 77 -3.55 15.08 -40.82
CA VAL A 77 -3.47 15.04 -42.30
C VAL A 77 -4.29 16.20 -42.82
N ASN A 78 -3.63 17.14 -43.52
CA ASN A 78 -4.28 18.39 -43.97
C ASN A 78 -4.98 19.14 -42.81
N GLY A 79 -4.36 19.16 -41.61
CA GLY A 79 -4.89 19.77 -40.39
C GLY A 79 -5.99 18.98 -39.68
N ILE A 80 -6.43 17.83 -40.22
CA ILE A 80 -7.47 16.98 -39.63
C ILE A 80 -6.81 15.85 -38.83
N GLU A 81 -7.18 15.69 -37.55
CA GLU A 81 -6.68 14.61 -36.72
C GLU A 81 -7.09 13.24 -37.22
N LYS A 82 -6.15 12.33 -37.26
CA LYS A 82 -6.31 10.94 -37.70
C LYS A 82 -5.94 9.96 -36.63
N THR A 83 -6.75 8.94 -36.44
CA THR A 83 -6.41 7.81 -35.57
C THR A 83 -5.30 6.98 -36.21
N VAL A 84 -4.27 6.67 -35.43
CA VAL A 84 -3.12 5.86 -35.85
C VAL A 84 -3.16 4.53 -35.13
N THR A 85 -2.94 3.45 -35.86
CA THR A 85 -2.78 2.11 -35.29
C THR A 85 -1.30 1.74 -35.30
N GLY A 86 -0.74 1.59 -34.10
CA GLY A 86 0.72 1.43 -33.98
C GLY A 86 1.46 2.74 -34.30
N ASN A 87 2.52 2.65 -35.09
CA ASN A 87 3.36 3.80 -35.43
C ASN A 87 3.31 4.14 -36.93
N GLU A 88 2.18 3.90 -37.60
CA GLU A 88 2.08 4.12 -39.04
C GLU A 88 0.65 4.48 -39.44
N ILE A 89 0.54 5.17 -40.61
CA ILE A 89 -0.73 5.47 -41.27
C ILE A 89 -0.55 5.26 -42.79
N GLU A 90 -1.58 4.75 -43.44
CA GLU A 90 -1.67 4.69 -44.91
C GLU A 90 -2.67 5.74 -45.36
N ILE A 91 -2.25 6.61 -46.27
CA ILE A 91 -3.10 7.66 -46.86
C ILE A 91 -3.20 7.49 -48.38
N THR A 92 -4.37 7.78 -48.95
CA THR A 92 -4.54 7.90 -50.42
C THR A 92 -4.24 9.32 -50.83
N VAL A 93 -3.44 9.50 -51.88
CA VAL A 93 -2.99 10.82 -52.37
C VAL A 93 -3.80 11.20 -53.61
N ASP A 94 -4.80 12.03 -53.42
CA ASP A 94 -5.71 12.59 -54.42
C ASP A 94 -5.54 14.11 -54.63
N GLU A 95 -4.71 14.71 -53.78
CA GLU A 95 -4.33 16.12 -53.73
C GLU A 95 -3.01 16.24 -52.96
N GLU A 96 -2.42 17.45 -52.90
CA GLU A 96 -1.29 17.71 -51.98
C GLU A 96 -1.69 17.39 -50.56
N LYS A 97 -0.82 16.65 -49.84
CA LYS A 97 -1.03 16.27 -48.46
C LYS A 97 0.08 16.85 -47.55
N THR A 98 -0.35 17.41 -46.44
CA THR A 98 0.53 17.69 -45.31
C THR A 98 0.27 16.68 -44.21
N VAL A 99 1.31 16.10 -43.65
CA VAL A 99 1.21 15.18 -42.50
C VAL A 99 2.08 15.69 -41.39
N GLU A 100 1.47 15.97 -40.25
CA GLU A 100 2.10 16.49 -39.08
C GLU A 100 1.97 15.49 -37.92
N VAL A 101 3.04 15.21 -37.19
CA VAL A 101 3.00 14.40 -35.98
C VAL A 101 3.58 15.16 -34.79
N SER A 102 2.92 15.15 -33.69
CA SER A 102 3.43 15.60 -32.39
C SER A 102 3.64 14.42 -31.45
N TYR A 103 4.65 14.55 -30.59
CA TYR A 103 5.02 13.54 -29.60
C TYR A 103 4.93 14.12 -28.18
N LYS A 104 4.49 13.30 -27.24
CA LYS A 104 4.50 13.62 -25.80
C LYS A 104 5.28 12.59 -25.00
N LYS A 105 5.75 12.96 -23.81
CA LYS A 105 6.37 12.01 -22.88
C LYS A 105 5.38 10.91 -22.48
N ILE A 106 5.87 9.68 -22.35
CA ILE A 106 5.08 8.56 -21.86
C ILE A 106 4.68 8.83 -20.40
N PRO A 107 3.39 8.79 -20.04
CA PRO A 107 2.95 8.92 -18.66
C PRO A 107 3.13 7.62 -17.90
N PHE A 108 3.53 7.74 -16.63
CA PHE A 108 3.61 6.64 -15.67
C PHE A 108 2.82 6.97 -14.41
N THR A 109 2.38 5.93 -13.72
CA THR A 109 1.68 6.07 -12.45
C THR A 109 2.55 5.57 -11.30
N ILE A 110 2.49 6.31 -10.19
CA ILE A 110 3.03 5.91 -8.89
C ILE A 110 1.84 5.76 -7.96
N THR A 111 1.61 4.56 -7.47
CA THR A 111 0.49 4.27 -6.57
C THR A 111 1.04 4.03 -5.16
N VAL A 112 0.57 4.81 -4.18
CA VAL A 112 0.80 4.58 -2.76
C VAL A 112 -0.22 3.54 -2.30
N GLU A 113 0.25 2.42 -1.74
CA GLU A 113 -0.62 1.43 -1.14
C GLU A 113 -1.20 1.97 0.17
N GLU A 114 -2.45 1.62 0.47
CA GLU A 114 -3.09 2.02 1.72
C GLU A 114 -2.26 1.54 2.92
N VAL A 115 -2.09 2.42 3.90
CA VAL A 115 -1.37 2.14 5.14
C VAL A 115 -2.11 2.73 6.33
N THR A 116 -2.33 1.90 7.34
CA THR A 116 -2.81 2.36 8.64
C THR A 116 -1.61 2.69 9.52
N GLY A 117 -1.63 3.84 10.19
CA GLY A 117 -0.54 4.26 11.09
C GLY A 117 0.56 5.10 10.43
N ALA A 118 0.40 5.50 9.16
CA ALA A 118 1.26 6.50 8.53
C ALA A 118 0.46 7.39 7.57
N THR A 119 1.01 8.55 7.29
CA THR A 119 0.53 9.49 6.27
C THR A 119 1.57 9.61 5.19
N VAL A 120 1.16 9.54 3.93
CA VAL A 120 2.01 9.73 2.75
C VAL A 120 1.48 10.91 1.93
N ASN A 121 2.36 11.82 1.53
CA ASN A 121 1.98 12.99 0.73
C ASN A 121 2.93 13.16 -0.47
N PRO A 122 2.42 13.18 -1.71
CA PRO A 122 1.03 12.94 -2.09
C PRO A 122 0.61 11.48 -1.84
N ASP A 123 -0.69 11.25 -1.61
CA ASP A 123 -1.30 9.94 -1.45
C ASP A 123 -1.93 9.42 -2.74
N GLY A 124 -2.44 8.19 -2.70
CA GLY A 124 -3.15 7.57 -3.81
C GLY A 124 -2.29 7.34 -5.05
N THR A 125 -2.83 7.69 -6.22
CA THR A 125 -2.15 7.50 -7.51
C THR A 125 -1.74 8.85 -8.11
N VAL A 126 -0.46 9.01 -8.39
CA VAL A 126 0.13 10.21 -9.00
C VAL A 126 0.64 9.87 -10.39
N THR A 127 0.30 10.70 -11.38
CA THR A 127 0.84 10.59 -12.75
C THR A 127 2.08 11.47 -12.90
N VAL A 128 3.11 10.92 -13.51
CA VAL A 128 4.38 11.59 -13.84
C VAL A 128 4.78 11.26 -15.26
N SER A 129 5.65 12.07 -15.87
CA SER A 129 6.14 11.80 -17.23
C SER A 129 7.47 11.04 -17.19
N TYR A 130 7.79 10.34 -18.26
CA TYR A 130 9.06 9.65 -18.45
C TYR A 130 10.26 10.56 -18.08
N GLY A 131 11.14 10.03 -17.25
CA GLY A 131 12.36 10.72 -16.80
C GLY A 131 12.16 11.76 -15.70
N ASP A 132 10.92 12.03 -15.29
CA ASP A 132 10.64 12.98 -14.21
C ASP A 132 11.08 12.43 -12.85
N ASN A 133 11.25 13.33 -11.90
CA ASN A 133 11.48 13.02 -10.49
C ASN A 133 10.20 13.29 -9.71
N LYS A 134 10.01 12.56 -8.60
CA LYS A 134 8.88 12.78 -7.71
C LYS A 134 9.26 12.45 -6.27
N ASP A 135 8.94 13.34 -5.36
CA ASP A 135 9.17 13.18 -3.93
C ASP A 135 7.85 12.86 -3.22
N PHE A 136 7.96 12.04 -2.17
CA PHE A 136 6.88 11.69 -1.27
C PHE A 136 7.34 11.91 0.16
N THR A 137 6.54 12.62 0.96
CA THR A 137 6.77 12.76 2.40
C THR A 137 6.02 11.67 3.13
N ILE A 138 6.71 10.93 4.00
CA ILE A 138 6.16 9.79 4.73
C ILE A 138 6.31 10.07 6.22
N THR A 139 5.21 10.10 6.96
CA THR A 139 5.20 10.41 8.39
C THR A 139 4.42 9.32 9.12
N ALA A 140 5.07 8.66 10.08
CA ALA A 140 4.37 7.76 11.00
C ALA A 140 3.41 8.59 11.88
N ASN A 141 2.20 8.09 12.08
CA ASN A 141 1.22 8.72 12.96
C ASN A 141 1.60 8.47 14.42
N THR A 142 1.06 9.28 15.33
CA THR A 142 1.25 9.09 16.77
C THR A 142 0.92 7.66 17.19
N GLY A 143 1.80 7.04 17.97
CA GLY A 143 1.68 5.63 18.37
C GLY A 143 2.26 4.62 17.38
N TYR A 144 2.84 5.08 16.29
CA TYR A 144 3.48 4.23 15.28
C TYR A 144 4.90 4.67 14.99
N LYS A 145 5.74 3.73 14.63
CA LYS A 145 7.09 3.98 14.10
C LYS A 145 7.22 3.38 12.70
N LEU A 146 7.94 4.09 11.85
CA LEU A 146 8.24 3.63 10.51
C LEU A 146 9.25 2.47 10.57
N VAL A 147 8.92 1.35 9.93
CA VAL A 147 9.79 0.18 9.83
C VAL A 147 10.56 0.23 8.52
N LYS A 148 9.87 0.36 7.40
CA LYS A 148 10.50 0.43 6.07
C LYS A 148 9.57 1.02 5.02
N VAL A 149 10.18 1.49 3.94
CA VAL A 149 9.49 1.91 2.72
C VAL A 149 10.03 1.09 1.55
N GLY A 150 9.13 0.48 0.79
CA GLY A 150 9.46 -0.29 -0.41
C GLY A 150 8.95 0.40 -1.67
N VAL A 151 9.71 0.29 -2.76
CA VAL A 151 9.29 0.68 -4.11
C VAL A 151 9.56 -0.49 -5.03
N LYS A 152 8.53 -1.03 -5.70
CA LYS A 152 8.64 -2.27 -6.50
C LYS A 152 9.28 -3.40 -5.69
N ASP A 153 8.84 -3.59 -4.46
CA ASP A 153 9.34 -4.61 -3.51
C ASP A 153 10.83 -4.45 -3.10
N VAL A 154 11.47 -3.35 -3.49
CA VAL A 154 12.83 -3.01 -3.07
C VAL A 154 12.77 -1.95 -1.99
N GLU A 155 13.39 -2.23 -0.84
CA GLU A 155 13.51 -1.26 0.24
C GLU A 155 14.29 -0.01 -0.19
N LYS A 156 13.80 1.16 0.24
CA LYS A 156 14.38 2.47 -0.06
C LYS A 156 14.68 3.24 1.22
N ALA A 157 15.87 3.81 1.27
CA ALA A 157 16.20 4.76 2.30
C ALA A 157 15.47 6.09 2.06
N LEU A 158 15.10 6.74 3.15
CA LEU A 158 14.53 8.07 3.16
C LEU A 158 15.63 9.12 3.42
N ASP A 159 15.43 10.30 2.89
CA ASP A 159 16.19 11.51 3.26
C ASP A 159 15.32 12.28 4.28
N GLY A 160 15.58 12.11 5.56
CA GLY A 160 14.63 12.46 6.62
C GLY A 160 13.34 11.68 6.45
N ASN A 161 12.23 12.37 6.25
CA ASN A 161 10.92 11.78 5.98
C ASN A 161 10.58 11.71 4.48
N THR A 162 11.54 11.95 3.59
CA THR A 162 11.29 12.11 2.14
C THR A 162 11.83 10.92 1.35
N LEU A 163 10.93 10.24 0.65
CA LEU A 163 11.27 9.28 -0.39
C LEU A 163 11.48 10.05 -1.71
N LYS A 164 12.71 10.04 -2.23
CA LYS A 164 13.06 10.70 -3.49
C LYS A 164 13.14 9.69 -4.63
N LEU A 165 12.19 9.74 -5.56
CA LEU A 165 12.19 8.94 -6.78
C LEU A 165 12.75 9.77 -7.93
N LYS A 166 13.77 9.25 -8.61
CA LYS A 166 14.46 9.94 -9.71
C LYS A 166 14.38 9.13 -10.99
N ASN A 167 14.33 9.85 -12.14
CA ASN A 167 14.33 9.28 -13.48
C ASN A 167 13.31 8.16 -13.64
N ILE A 168 12.04 8.48 -13.45
CA ILE A 168 10.95 7.52 -13.47
C ILE A 168 10.69 7.05 -14.90
N THR A 169 10.83 5.75 -15.16
CA THR A 169 10.71 5.14 -16.49
C THR A 169 9.70 4.01 -16.56
N SER A 170 8.93 3.79 -15.49
CA SER A 170 7.89 2.75 -15.44
C SER A 170 6.93 3.02 -14.28
N ASN A 171 5.75 2.40 -14.32
CA ASN A 171 4.81 2.41 -13.21
C ASN A 171 5.44 1.81 -11.95
N MET A 172 5.08 2.37 -10.78
CA MET A 172 5.60 1.97 -9.47
C MET A 172 4.49 1.87 -8.44
N LYS A 173 4.76 1.06 -7.41
CA LYS A 173 3.97 1.04 -6.18
C LYS A 173 4.90 1.38 -5.01
N ILE A 174 4.39 2.19 -4.09
CA ILE A 174 5.05 2.52 -2.82
C ILE A 174 4.30 1.76 -1.73
N LYS A 175 5.03 0.98 -0.96
CA LYS A 175 4.54 0.27 0.22
C LYS A 175 5.23 0.81 1.46
N VAL A 176 4.46 1.30 2.41
CA VAL A 176 4.95 1.78 3.70
C VAL A 176 4.60 0.74 4.76
N VAL A 177 5.56 0.41 5.59
CA VAL A 177 5.39 -0.51 6.72
C VAL A 177 5.67 0.23 8.00
N VAL A 178 4.71 0.24 8.88
CA VAL A 178 4.80 0.81 10.23
C VAL A 178 4.46 -0.26 11.25
N GLU A 179 4.91 -0.08 12.48
CA GLU A 179 4.50 -0.89 13.62
C GLU A 179 4.06 0.00 14.77
N LYS A 180 3.16 -0.50 15.60
CA LYS A 180 2.70 0.18 16.80
C LYS A 180 3.83 0.29 17.81
N ILE A 181 3.95 1.42 18.48
CA ILE A 181 4.92 1.59 19.57
C ILE A 181 4.32 0.96 20.82
N GLU A 182 4.92 -0.11 21.29
CA GLU A 182 4.55 -0.82 22.52
C GLU A 182 5.75 -0.89 23.46
N TYR A 183 5.54 -0.54 24.69
CA TYR A 183 6.52 -0.64 25.76
C TYR A 183 6.21 -1.83 26.67
N LYS A 184 7.23 -2.37 27.33
CA LYS A 184 7.06 -3.50 28.24
C LYS A 184 7.16 -3.06 29.68
N VAL A 185 6.31 -3.62 30.54
CA VAL A 185 6.50 -3.57 31.98
C VAL A 185 7.52 -4.64 32.34
N ILE A 186 8.70 -4.21 32.78
CA ILE A 186 9.88 -5.08 33.04
C ILE A 186 10.07 -5.42 34.52
N GLU A 187 9.36 -4.73 35.44
CA GLU A 187 9.23 -5.07 36.85
C GLU A 187 7.80 -4.78 37.30
N GLY A 188 7.26 -5.59 38.19
CA GLY A 188 5.91 -5.45 38.73
C GLY A 188 4.79 -6.05 37.86
N ALA A 189 5.11 -6.57 36.68
CA ALA A 189 4.15 -7.28 35.81
C ALA A 189 3.68 -8.57 36.50
N GLU A 190 2.37 -8.84 36.42
CA GLU A 190 1.73 -10.07 36.90
C GLU A 190 1.95 -10.36 38.38
N GLN A 191 2.40 -9.38 39.18
CA GLN A 191 2.64 -9.55 40.60
C GLN A 191 1.37 -9.44 41.42
N THR A 192 1.41 -10.07 42.61
CA THR A 192 0.36 -9.97 43.61
C THR A 192 0.76 -9.01 44.70
N TYR A 193 -0.09 -8.04 45.02
CA TYR A 193 0.05 -7.09 46.11
C TYR A 193 -0.98 -7.39 47.18
N THR A 194 -0.54 -7.55 48.42
CA THR A 194 -1.43 -7.88 49.56
C THR A 194 -1.85 -6.62 50.29
N ILE A 195 -3.17 -6.35 50.31
CA ILE A 195 -3.74 -5.18 50.99
C ILE A 195 -3.31 -5.16 52.44
N LYS A 196 -2.88 -3.98 52.92
CA LYS A 196 -2.36 -3.67 54.25
C LYS A 196 -1.03 -4.30 54.61
N GLU A 197 -0.48 -5.19 53.78
CA GLU A 197 0.84 -5.77 54.00
C GLU A 197 1.89 -5.08 53.12
N ASP A 198 1.62 -4.97 51.83
CA ASP A 198 2.52 -4.27 50.91
C ASP A 198 2.37 -2.75 51.05
N THR A 199 3.46 -2.05 50.95
CA THR A 199 3.47 -0.59 51.12
C THR A 199 3.17 0.17 49.86
N GLU A 200 3.41 -0.42 48.69
CA GLU A 200 3.25 0.21 47.40
C GLU A 200 3.23 -0.83 46.28
N ALA A 201 2.53 -0.54 45.18
CA ALA A 201 2.58 -1.32 43.95
C ALA A 201 3.49 -0.62 42.94
N ARG A 202 4.64 -1.21 42.66
CA ARG A 202 5.71 -0.61 41.85
C ARG A 202 5.82 -1.32 40.50
N PHE A 203 5.83 -0.50 39.44
CA PHE A 203 5.98 -0.96 38.04
C PHE A 203 7.12 -0.21 37.38
N ARG A 204 7.96 -0.91 36.62
CA ARG A 204 9.02 -0.32 35.81
C ARG A 204 8.78 -0.66 34.36
N ILE A 205 8.83 0.35 33.52
CA ILE A 205 8.53 0.25 32.07
C ILE A 205 9.82 0.59 31.32
N ASP A 206 10.10 -0.11 30.22
CA ASP A 206 11.30 0.09 29.38
C ASP A 206 11.26 1.36 28.51
N ALA A 207 10.26 2.21 28.69
CA ALA A 207 10.16 3.51 28.06
C ALA A 207 11.02 4.58 28.74
N ASP A 208 11.56 5.52 27.93
CA ASP A 208 12.25 6.69 28.46
C ASP A 208 11.29 7.57 29.26
N TYR A 209 11.71 8.00 30.47
CA TYR A 209 10.88 8.83 31.35
C TYR A 209 10.51 10.18 30.74
N SER A 210 11.32 10.73 29.85
CA SER A 210 11.01 12.00 29.17
C SER A 210 9.77 11.91 28.27
N LEU A 211 9.37 10.70 27.88
CA LEU A 211 8.15 10.43 27.09
C LEU A 211 6.90 10.28 27.96
N PHE A 212 7.05 10.11 29.28
CA PHE A 212 5.90 9.92 30.16
C PHE A 212 5.00 11.17 30.21
N ASN A 213 3.74 11.02 29.86
CA ASN A 213 2.78 12.11 29.73
C ASN A 213 1.82 12.24 30.92
N ASN A 214 2.16 11.66 32.07
CA ASN A 214 1.37 11.65 33.31
C ASN A 214 -0.01 10.97 33.16
N LYS A 215 -0.12 9.98 32.31
CA LYS A 215 -1.33 9.20 32.13
C LYS A 215 -1.12 7.75 32.55
N VAL A 216 -1.67 7.42 33.72
CA VAL A 216 -1.70 6.08 34.31
C VAL A 216 -3.16 5.67 34.44
N TYR A 217 -3.49 4.47 34.01
CA TYR A 217 -4.84 3.92 34.10
C TYR A 217 -4.80 2.59 34.85
N VAL A 218 -5.83 2.37 35.69
CA VAL A 218 -6.13 1.07 36.26
C VAL A 218 -7.53 0.70 35.81
N ASP A 219 -7.70 -0.49 35.23
CA ASP A 219 -8.96 -0.98 34.66
C ASP A 219 -9.60 0.01 33.67
N ASN A 220 -8.77 0.65 32.83
CA ASN A 220 -9.12 1.71 31.89
C ASN A 220 -9.65 3.02 32.52
N VAL A 221 -9.56 3.16 33.85
CA VAL A 221 -9.91 4.40 34.56
C VAL A 221 -8.63 5.21 34.81
N LEU A 222 -8.63 6.48 34.42
CA LEU A 222 -7.49 7.38 34.67
C LEU A 222 -7.28 7.55 36.17
N VAL A 223 -6.09 7.24 36.64
CA VAL A 223 -5.66 7.40 38.05
C VAL A 223 -5.30 8.86 38.29
N ASP A 224 -5.88 9.47 39.33
CA ASP A 224 -5.48 10.81 39.74
C ASP A 224 -3.99 10.86 40.11
N SER A 225 -3.32 11.95 39.72
CA SER A 225 -1.87 12.10 39.93
C SER A 225 -1.44 12.10 41.38
N SER A 226 -2.34 12.34 42.33
CA SER A 226 -2.10 12.22 43.76
C SER A 226 -2.02 10.77 44.25
N ASN A 227 -2.52 9.82 43.46
CA ASN A 227 -2.60 8.39 43.79
C ASN A 227 -1.39 7.57 43.31
N TYR A 228 -0.42 8.20 42.65
CA TYR A 228 0.80 7.56 42.24
C TYR A 228 1.99 8.53 42.28
N THR A 229 3.19 7.98 42.28
CA THR A 229 4.42 8.72 42.01
C THR A 229 5.10 8.17 40.77
N SER A 230 5.87 9.01 40.09
CA SER A 230 6.67 8.61 38.94
C SER A 230 8.10 9.12 39.05
N LYS A 231 9.06 8.37 38.52
CA LYS A 231 10.47 8.77 38.51
C LYS A 231 11.24 8.16 37.32
N SER A 232 12.40 8.78 37.05
CA SER A 232 13.35 8.32 36.04
C SER A 232 14.08 7.02 36.44
N GLY A 233 14.68 6.37 35.44
CA GLY A 233 15.37 5.09 35.55
C GLY A 233 14.63 4.04 34.73
N SER A 234 14.47 4.24 33.37
CA SER A 234 13.31 3.90 32.63
C SER A 234 12.09 4.64 33.22
N THR A 235 10.85 4.34 32.85
CA THR A 235 9.71 4.95 33.54
C THR A 235 9.29 4.08 34.72
N ILE A 236 9.35 4.61 35.94
CA ILE A 236 8.91 3.91 37.15
C ILE A 236 7.63 4.56 37.64
N ILE A 237 6.57 3.77 37.78
CA ILE A 237 5.30 4.15 38.36
C ILE A 237 5.10 3.40 39.66
N VAL A 238 4.72 4.12 40.70
CA VAL A 238 4.42 3.56 42.02
C VAL A 238 3.01 4.01 42.39
N LEU A 239 2.05 3.07 42.42
CA LEU A 239 0.71 3.33 42.95
C LEU A 239 0.80 3.43 44.46
N ASN A 240 0.24 4.51 45.04
CA ASN A 240 0.29 4.73 46.48
C ASN A 240 -0.56 3.68 47.22
N LYS A 241 -0.12 3.30 48.38
CA LYS A 241 -0.79 2.30 49.23
C LYS A 241 -2.29 2.59 49.43
N ASP A 242 -2.65 3.84 49.76
CA ASP A 242 -4.04 4.22 49.99
C ASP A 242 -4.93 3.98 48.77
N TYR A 243 -4.37 4.20 47.56
CA TYR A 243 -5.09 3.91 46.32
C TYR A 243 -5.20 2.39 46.09
N VAL A 244 -4.11 1.65 46.24
CA VAL A 244 -4.12 0.18 46.09
C VAL A 244 -5.12 -0.46 47.05
N ASP A 245 -5.22 0.03 48.30
CA ASP A 245 -6.19 -0.46 49.29
C ASP A 245 -7.67 -0.20 48.94
N THR A 246 -7.94 0.70 47.97
CA THR A 246 -9.28 0.94 47.43
C THR A 246 -9.69 -0.04 46.35
N LEU A 247 -8.72 -0.73 45.74
CA LEU A 247 -8.99 -1.67 44.64
C LEU A 247 -9.68 -2.93 45.17
N ALA A 248 -10.53 -3.54 44.35
CA ALA A 248 -11.15 -4.81 44.69
C ALA A 248 -10.12 -5.93 44.78
N ALA A 249 -10.43 -7.02 45.50
CA ALA A 249 -9.60 -8.21 45.38
C ALA A 249 -9.78 -8.86 44.02
N GLY A 250 -8.71 -9.29 43.37
CA GLY A 250 -8.74 -9.90 42.04
C GLY A 250 -7.68 -9.31 41.12
N GLU A 251 -7.78 -9.66 39.83
CA GLU A 251 -6.91 -9.16 38.78
C GLU A 251 -7.34 -7.77 38.32
N HIS A 252 -6.36 -6.90 38.10
CA HIS A 252 -6.47 -5.55 37.59
C HIS A 252 -5.52 -5.33 36.42
N THR A 253 -5.84 -4.40 35.55
CA THR A 253 -4.97 -4.00 34.42
C THR A 253 -4.36 -2.64 34.72
N LEU A 254 -3.04 -2.53 34.64
CA LEU A 254 -2.31 -1.26 34.61
C LEU A 254 -2.01 -0.92 33.15
N LYS A 255 -2.32 0.32 32.75
CA LYS A 255 -1.88 0.88 31.47
C LYS A 255 -1.22 2.24 31.69
N VAL A 256 -0.06 2.45 31.05
CA VAL A 256 0.68 3.71 31.08
C VAL A 256 0.87 4.20 29.65
N ALA A 257 0.50 5.46 29.39
CA ALA A 257 0.61 6.06 28.07
C ALA A 257 1.78 7.05 28.00
N PHE A 258 2.32 7.21 26.79
CA PHE A 258 3.49 8.03 26.50
C PHE A 258 3.20 9.10 25.43
N ALA A 259 4.03 10.16 25.39
CA ALA A 259 3.83 11.32 24.53
C ALA A 259 3.97 10.99 23.03
N ASP A 260 4.74 9.97 22.67
CA ASP A 260 4.88 9.45 21.31
C ASP A 260 3.69 8.57 20.87
N GLY A 261 2.69 8.37 21.76
CA GLY A 261 1.53 7.53 21.55
C GLY A 261 1.75 6.06 21.81
N GLY A 262 2.95 5.66 22.29
CA GLY A 262 3.21 4.32 22.80
C GLY A 262 2.50 4.08 24.13
N GLU A 263 2.23 2.81 24.42
CA GLU A 263 1.59 2.36 25.66
C GLU A 263 2.33 1.16 26.24
N ALA A 264 2.29 1.03 27.57
CA ALA A 264 2.66 -0.18 28.29
C ALA A 264 1.45 -0.70 29.04
N GLU A 265 1.18 -1.99 28.95
CA GLU A 265 0.07 -2.63 29.64
C GLU A 265 0.53 -3.91 30.33
N THR A 266 -0.01 -4.18 31.52
CA THR A 266 0.20 -5.41 32.25
C THR A 266 -0.98 -5.67 33.19
N THR A 267 -1.11 -6.92 33.65
CA THR A 267 -1.99 -7.24 34.76
C THR A 267 -1.22 -7.28 36.09
N PHE A 268 -1.94 -7.14 37.19
CA PHE A 268 -1.49 -7.36 38.55
C PHE A 268 -2.66 -7.81 39.40
N THR A 269 -2.40 -8.51 40.49
CA THR A 269 -3.44 -9.05 41.37
C THR A 269 -3.44 -8.36 42.72
N ILE A 270 -4.61 -7.98 43.22
CA ILE A 270 -4.82 -7.54 44.58
C ILE A 270 -5.33 -8.71 45.42
N ALA A 271 -4.55 -9.09 46.42
CA ALA A 271 -4.94 -10.11 47.41
C ALA A 271 -5.36 -9.44 48.71
N ARG A 272 -6.34 -10.01 49.40
CA ARG A 272 -6.72 -9.68 50.75
C ARG A 272 -6.28 -10.84 51.66
N LYS A 273 -5.64 -10.51 52.80
CA LYS A 273 -5.35 -11.52 53.78
C LYS A 273 -6.67 -12.15 54.28
N ALA A 274 -6.72 -13.49 54.34
CA ALA A 274 -7.83 -14.14 55.03
C ALA A 274 -7.87 -13.65 56.47
N GLU A 275 -9.01 -13.13 56.92
CA GLU A 275 -9.18 -12.82 58.36
C GLU A 275 -8.99 -14.15 59.08
N ASP A 276 -8.03 -14.21 60.00
CA ASP A 276 -7.93 -15.28 60.97
C ASP A 276 -9.19 -15.23 61.86
N ASN A 277 -10.20 -15.98 61.48
CA ASN A 277 -11.33 -16.29 62.32
C ASN A 277 -10.84 -17.22 63.44
N ASN A 278 -10.00 -16.69 64.30
CA ASN A 278 -9.73 -17.31 65.59
C ASN A 278 -10.70 -16.74 66.63
N ASN A 279 -11.98 -17.09 66.46
CA ASN A 279 -12.90 -16.99 67.57
C ASN A 279 -12.66 -18.19 68.45
N ASN A 280 -11.74 -18.01 69.38
CA ASN A 280 -11.68 -18.73 70.64
C ASN A 280 -12.98 -18.36 71.42
N GLU A 281 -13.99 -19.12 71.27
CA GLU A 281 -14.99 -19.21 72.30
C GLU A 281 -14.52 -20.21 73.36
N ASP A 282 -13.84 -19.64 74.37
CA ASP A 282 -13.64 -20.24 75.64
C ASP A 282 -14.98 -20.21 76.43
N ASN A 283 -15.24 -21.37 77.05
CA ASN A 283 -16.08 -21.57 78.27
C ASN A 283 -17.59 -21.74 78.14
N ASN A 284 -18.08 -22.92 78.40
CA ASN A 284 -18.40 -23.27 79.77
C ASN A 284 -18.89 -24.72 79.90
N GLU A 285 -18.31 -25.41 80.90
CA GLU A 285 -18.80 -26.65 81.49
C GLU A 285 -20.26 -26.51 81.95
N ASN A 286 -21.11 -27.48 81.67
CA ASN A 286 -21.71 -28.32 82.72
C ASN A 286 -22.67 -29.39 82.23
N ASN A 287 -22.31 -30.62 82.58
CA ASN A 287 -23.14 -31.74 83.08
C ASN A 287 -24.55 -31.99 82.49
N ASN A 288 -24.83 -33.09 81.92
CA ASN A 288 -25.26 -34.29 82.59
C ASN A 288 -25.87 -35.34 81.64
N GLU A 289 -25.37 -36.50 81.78
CA GLU A 289 -25.95 -37.85 81.71
C GLU A 289 -27.04 -38.23 80.68
N ASN A 290 -26.67 -39.34 80.04
CA ASN A 290 -27.48 -40.52 79.80
C ASN A 290 -28.36 -40.62 78.57
N ASN A 291 -28.00 -41.40 77.66
CA ASN A 291 -28.51 -42.76 77.38
C ASN A 291 -28.19 -43.23 75.93
N THR A 292 -27.46 -44.32 75.92
CA THR A 292 -27.24 -45.20 74.75
C THR A 292 -28.46 -46.10 74.54
N PRO A 293 -28.58 -46.98 73.56
CA PRO A 293 -28.19 -46.99 72.12
C PRO A 293 -29.32 -47.57 71.21
N SER A 294 -29.19 -47.52 69.99
CA SER A 294 -29.51 -48.67 69.09
C SER A 294 -29.22 -48.42 67.61
N LYS A 295 -28.30 -49.19 67.14
CA LYS A 295 -28.13 -49.65 65.77
C LYS A 295 -29.27 -50.69 65.45
N PRO A 296 -29.52 -51.24 64.26
CA PRO A 296 -28.74 -51.26 63.02
C PRO A 296 -29.55 -51.35 61.66
N GLU A 297 -28.77 -51.51 60.62
CA GLU A 297 -29.01 -52.33 59.39
C GLU A 297 -29.80 -51.69 58.27
N ASN A 298 -29.29 -51.62 57.12
CA ASN A 298 -28.68 -52.45 56.09
C ASN A 298 -29.50 -52.51 54.82
N LYS A 299 -28.78 -52.59 53.75
CA LYS A 299 -28.95 -53.23 52.43
C LYS A 299 -29.36 -52.39 51.24
N GLU A 300 -28.40 -52.31 50.37
CA GLU A 300 -28.22 -53.04 49.09
C GLU A 300 -29.11 -52.48 47.97
N GLU A 301 -28.67 -52.29 46.89
CA GLU A 301 -27.82 -52.82 45.83
C GLU A 301 -28.48 -52.58 44.47
N MET A 302 -27.63 -52.48 43.50
CA MET A 302 -27.68 -52.91 42.09
C MET A 302 -28.13 -51.94 41.01
N LYS A 303 -27.14 -51.61 40.21
CA LYS A 303 -26.91 -52.11 38.81
C LYS A 303 -27.99 -51.68 37.80
N ASP A 304 -27.74 -51.39 36.61
CA ASP A 304 -26.74 -51.73 35.61
C ASP A 304 -27.06 -50.94 34.32
N LYS A 305 -26.03 -50.75 33.53
CA LYS A 305 -25.98 -50.82 32.05
C LYS A 305 -26.82 -49.85 31.23
N ASP A 306 -26.47 -49.45 30.13
CA ASP A 306 -25.41 -49.76 29.16
C ASP A 306 -25.70 -48.95 27.89
N ASN A 307 -24.69 -48.74 27.12
CA ASN A 307 -24.67 -48.62 25.66
C ASN A 307 -25.20 -47.31 25.01
N GLY A 308 -24.46 -46.64 24.29
CA GLY A 308 -23.67 -47.10 23.19
C GLY A 308 -23.68 -46.08 22.05
N SER A 309 -22.54 -45.95 21.48
CA SER A 309 -22.24 -45.71 20.08
C SER A 309 -22.38 -44.27 19.50
N ASN A 310 -21.22 -43.76 19.26
CA ASN A 310 -20.78 -43.05 18.06
C ASN A 310 -21.33 -43.67 16.76
N PRO A 311 -21.46 -43.05 15.60
CA PRO A 311 -20.34 -42.41 14.93
C PRO A 311 -20.64 -41.24 13.93
N LYS A 312 -19.58 -40.50 13.66
CA LYS A 312 -19.07 -40.04 12.32
C LYS A 312 -19.88 -39.15 11.38
N LYS A 313 -19.14 -38.16 10.94
CA LYS A 313 -18.97 -37.61 9.59
C LYS A 313 -19.91 -36.50 9.11
N GLY A 314 -19.22 -35.50 8.70
CA GLY A 314 -19.53 -34.44 7.77
C GLY A 314 -18.37 -33.45 7.73
#